data_79e4378667242d9ab2bb6762aed18a4f
#
_entry.id   79e4378667242d9ab2bb6762aed18a4f
#
_cell.length_a   1.000
_cell.length_b   1.000
_cell.length_c   1.000
_cell.angle_alpha   90.00
_cell.angle_beta   90.00
_cell.angle_gamma   90.00
#
_symmetry.space_group_name_H-M   'P 1'
#
loop_
_entity.id
_entity.type
_entity.pdbx_description
1 polymer ?
#
loop_
_entity_poly.entity_id
_entity_poly.type
_entity_poly.pdbx_seq_one_letter_code
_entity_poly.pdbx_strand_id
1 'polypeptide(L)'
;MTSMLNRRTALSLGVPALAVVFSACANATSNSGSSASASGSSSSNASSSGAPSGDASGSASAGGEASASGSASASGDSAKMTATKVGERDEVGYHLNTPKQGAPTVTLYTDYQCPYCAKAEPTYEKVAKDLEGTMNVTVRNMPLPAHKNAIPAAQAVQAAELQGKHLEMANKLFETQDSWKDVSRTDLAGVLLSYAQELGLEEEKFKTDMTDQKTIDLIKGDFEYGQKIGVKGTPQFAVNDKPLENVDSSTSAEDMVKEFKKAAGLS
;
A
#
# COMPACT_ATOMS: atom_id res chain seq x y z
N MET A 1 21.61 -62.39 1.08
CA MET A 1 22.33 -62.34 2.37
C MET A 1 22.64 -60.89 2.61
N THR A 2 22.15 -60.11 3.53
CA THR A 2 21.52 -60.31 4.84
C THR A 2 20.62 -59.07 5.09
N SER A 3 19.40 -59.31 5.54
CA SER A 3 18.42 -58.37 6.04
C SER A 3 18.89 -57.68 7.32
N MET A 4 18.65 -56.37 7.47
CA MET A 4 18.52 -55.73 8.80
C MET A 4 17.32 -54.79 8.82
N LEU A 5 16.26 -55.28 9.45
CA LEU A 5 15.14 -54.48 10.00
C LEU A 5 15.69 -53.49 11.06
N ASN A 6 15.24 -52.26 11.03
CA ASN A 6 15.35 -51.40 12.19
C ASN A 6 13.97 -50.87 12.61
N ARG A 7 13.69 -51.10 13.88
CA ARG A 7 12.40 -50.95 14.54
C ARG A 7 12.07 -49.48 14.82
N ARG A 8 10.84 -49.10 14.51
CA ARG A 8 10.23 -47.86 14.97
C ARG A 8 9.85 -48.02 16.45
N THR A 9 10.35 -47.14 17.28
CA THR A 9 9.87 -46.95 18.66
C THR A 9 9.03 -45.68 18.69
N ALA A 10 7.73 -45.84 18.86
CA ALA A 10 6.79 -44.76 19.12
C ALA A 10 6.82 -44.44 20.61
N LEU A 11 7.18 -43.20 20.97
CA LEU A 11 6.97 -42.66 22.30
C LEU A 11 5.73 -41.78 22.27
N SER A 12 4.67 -42.25 22.87
CA SER A 12 3.49 -41.46 23.20
C SER A 12 3.72 -40.75 24.54
N LEU A 13 3.68 -39.42 24.55
CA LEU A 13 3.65 -38.61 25.75
C LEU A 13 2.29 -37.94 25.85
N GLY A 14 1.55 -38.33 26.88
CA GLY A 14 0.23 -37.81 27.19
C GLY A 14 0.28 -36.36 27.66
N VAL A 15 -0.72 -35.60 27.26
CA VAL A 15 -1.00 -34.23 27.70
C VAL A 15 -1.99 -34.28 28.86
N PRO A 16 -1.72 -33.68 30.03
CA PRO A 16 -2.73 -33.48 31.05
C PRO A 16 -3.57 -32.24 30.72
N ALA A 17 -4.90 -32.43 30.68
CA ALA A 17 -5.88 -31.36 30.60
C ALA A 17 -5.92 -30.58 31.91
N LEU A 18 -5.65 -29.29 31.90
CA LEU A 18 -5.88 -28.39 33.01
C LEU A 18 -7.24 -27.69 32.77
N ALA A 19 -8.23 -28.05 33.59
CA ALA A 19 -9.53 -27.39 33.67
C ALA A 19 -9.38 -26.12 34.51
N VAL A 20 -9.60 -24.94 33.90
CA VAL A 20 -9.69 -23.66 34.59
C VAL A 20 -11.18 -23.33 34.79
N VAL A 21 -11.58 -23.28 36.05
CA VAL A 21 -12.94 -22.93 36.51
C VAL A 21 -13.04 -21.39 36.53
N PHE A 22 -13.92 -20.83 35.72
CA PHE A 22 -14.26 -19.40 35.81
C PHE A 22 -15.31 -19.21 36.90
N SER A 23 -14.95 -18.48 37.95
CA SER A 23 -15.86 -17.97 38.97
C SER A 23 -16.38 -16.60 38.53
N ALA A 24 -17.67 -16.50 38.34
CA ALA A 24 -18.39 -15.26 38.07
C ALA A 24 -18.65 -14.52 39.39
N CYS A 25 -18.26 -13.25 39.46
CA CYS A 25 -18.80 -12.31 40.46
C CYS A 25 -19.52 -11.17 39.74
N ALA A 26 -20.84 -11.23 39.80
CA ALA A 26 -21.71 -10.09 39.49
C ALA A 26 -21.67 -9.08 40.64
N ASN A 27 -21.52 -7.80 40.33
CA ASN A 27 -21.96 -6.76 41.24
C ASN A 27 -22.64 -5.64 40.44
N ALA A 28 -23.94 -5.55 40.66
CA ALA A 28 -24.81 -4.48 40.18
C ALA A 28 -24.84 -3.36 41.22
N THR A 29 -24.65 -2.12 40.81
CA THR A 29 -25.17 -1.01 41.60
C THR A 29 -25.63 0.10 40.63
N SER A 30 -26.94 0.27 40.65
CA SER A 30 -27.69 1.39 40.05
C SER A 30 -27.45 2.67 40.83
N ASN A 31 -27.30 3.81 40.10
CA ASN A 31 -27.81 5.06 40.66
C ASN A 31 -28.28 6.01 39.56
N SER A 32 -29.49 6.45 39.71
CA SER A 32 -30.28 7.40 38.93
C SER A 32 -30.06 8.84 39.46
N GLY A 33 -30.20 9.83 38.53
CA GLY A 33 -30.37 11.24 38.91
C GLY A 33 -30.11 12.17 37.71
N SER A 34 -31.14 12.51 36.99
CA SER A 34 -31.97 13.72 36.88
C SER A 34 -31.26 14.98 36.34
N SER A 35 -31.72 15.37 35.19
CA SER A 35 -32.23 16.69 34.73
C SER A 35 -31.45 17.97 35.04
N ALA A 36 -31.14 18.73 33.97
CA ALA A 36 -31.72 20.07 33.79
C ALA A 36 -31.35 20.70 32.44
N SER A 37 -32.36 21.21 31.82
CA SER A 37 -32.35 22.04 30.59
C SER A 37 -31.82 23.44 30.88
N ALA A 38 -31.20 24.09 29.90
CA ALA A 38 -31.34 25.51 29.69
C ALA A 38 -30.98 25.89 28.25
N SER A 39 -31.92 26.47 27.61
CA SER A 39 -31.98 27.18 26.36
C SER A 39 -31.29 28.56 26.40
N GLY A 40 -30.86 29.07 25.24
CA GLY A 40 -30.47 30.48 25.02
C GLY A 40 -29.90 30.64 23.62
N SER A 41 -30.62 31.01 22.77
CA SER A 41 -31.08 31.94 21.74
C SER A 41 -30.10 33.02 21.32
N SER A 42 -30.04 33.20 19.96
CA SER A 42 -29.93 34.43 19.13
C SER A 42 -28.66 35.27 19.23
N SER A 43 -28.09 35.83 18.18
CA SER A 43 -28.60 36.59 17.03
C SER A 43 -27.48 36.96 16.07
N SER A 44 -27.73 36.86 14.78
CA SER A 44 -27.62 37.84 13.69
C SER A 44 -26.60 39.00 13.75
N ASN A 45 -25.81 39.16 12.65
CA ASN A 45 -25.74 40.35 11.78
C ASN A 45 -24.67 40.14 10.69
N ALA A 46 -24.97 40.11 9.40
CA ALA A 46 -25.24 41.09 8.38
C ALA A 46 -24.02 41.90 7.89
N SER A 47 -23.71 41.70 6.61
CA SER A 47 -23.38 42.61 5.50
C SER A 47 -22.16 43.55 5.57
N SER A 48 -21.30 43.46 4.52
CA SER A 48 -21.12 44.48 3.44
C SER A 48 -19.98 44.06 2.52
N SER A 49 -20.21 43.79 1.28
CA SER A 49 -20.09 44.58 0.04
C SER A 49 -18.79 45.43 -0.08
N GLY A 50 -18.05 45.12 -1.19
CA GLY A 50 -17.02 46.02 -1.70
C GLY A 50 -16.21 45.40 -2.84
N ALA A 51 -16.68 45.50 -4.09
CA ALA A 51 -15.81 45.48 -5.27
C ALA A 51 -15.35 46.90 -5.58
N PRO A 52 -14.20 47.07 -6.23
CA PRO A 52 -14.27 47.70 -7.54
C PRO A 52 -13.40 47.08 -8.63
N SER A 53 -13.93 47.23 -9.81
CA SER A 53 -13.37 46.98 -11.14
C SER A 53 -12.18 47.87 -11.43
N GLY A 54 -11.28 47.40 -12.32
CA GLY A 54 -10.26 48.18 -12.95
C GLY A 54 -9.83 47.52 -14.27
N ASP A 55 -10.42 48.01 -15.37
CA ASP A 55 -9.99 47.79 -16.77
C ASP A 55 -8.61 48.39 -17.05
N ALA A 56 -7.81 47.70 -17.84
CA ALA A 56 -6.97 48.37 -18.87
C ALA A 56 -6.50 47.37 -19.95
N SER A 57 -7.00 47.62 -21.15
CA SER A 57 -6.59 47.08 -22.41
C SER A 57 -5.12 47.38 -22.75
N GLY A 58 -4.50 46.47 -23.52
CA GLY A 58 -3.25 46.68 -24.19
C GLY A 58 -3.02 45.63 -25.29
N SER A 59 -3.40 45.98 -26.51
CA SER A 59 -3.22 45.23 -27.77
C SER A 59 -1.85 45.51 -28.42
N ALA A 60 -1.19 44.48 -29.01
CA ALA A 60 -0.39 44.51 -30.26
C ALA A 60 0.33 43.17 -30.41
N SER A 61 0.00 42.36 -31.33
CA SER A 61 0.33 42.15 -32.75
C SER A 61 1.76 41.72 -33.10
N ALA A 62 1.76 40.61 -33.85
CA ALA A 62 2.65 40.20 -34.95
C ALA A 62 3.75 39.18 -34.62
N GLY A 63 3.63 37.92 -35.05
CA GLY A 63 4.18 37.46 -36.34
C GLY A 63 5.43 36.62 -36.15
N GLY A 64 5.40 35.35 -36.58
CA GLY A 64 6.58 34.51 -36.72
C GLY A 64 6.26 33.03 -36.79
N GLU A 65 5.87 32.51 -37.97
CA GLU A 65 5.90 31.09 -38.29
C GLU A 65 7.33 30.57 -38.27
N ALA A 66 7.59 29.50 -37.51
CA ALA A 66 8.69 28.60 -37.79
C ALA A 66 8.27 27.18 -37.44
N SER A 67 7.94 26.47 -38.51
CA SER A 67 7.80 25.02 -38.52
C SER A 67 9.12 24.39 -38.08
N ALA A 68 9.12 23.71 -36.91
CA ALA A 68 10.17 22.78 -36.55
C ALA A 68 9.49 21.51 -36.03
N SER A 69 9.44 20.51 -36.93
CA SER A 69 9.19 19.12 -36.61
C SER A 69 10.27 18.65 -35.65
N GLY A 70 10.05 18.82 -34.39
CA GLY A 70 10.86 18.27 -33.30
C GLY A 70 10.13 17.05 -32.73
N SER A 71 10.64 15.88 -33.10
CA SER A 71 10.34 14.63 -32.39
C SER A 71 10.68 14.87 -30.91
N ALA A 72 9.69 15.21 -30.12
CA ALA A 72 9.83 15.30 -28.67
C ALA A 72 9.96 13.87 -28.13
N SER A 73 11.18 13.37 -28.06
CA SER A 73 11.56 12.37 -27.08
C SER A 73 11.15 12.94 -25.73
N ALA A 74 10.08 12.45 -25.18
CA ALA A 74 9.73 12.66 -23.79
C ALA A 74 10.79 11.97 -22.93
N SER A 75 11.89 12.67 -22.67
CA SER A 75 12.80 12.39 -21.58
C SER A 75 12.09 12.79 -20.31
N GLY A 76 11.03 12.02 -19.95
CA GLY A 76 10.55 11.98 -18.59
C GLY A 76 11.70 11.46 -17.74
N ASP A 77 11.92 12.11 -16.62
CA ASP A 77 12.85 11.68 -15.58
C ASP A 77 12.41 10.28 -15.10
N SER A 78 12.84 9.26 -15.87
CA SER A 78 12.46 7.87 -15.62
C SER A 78 13.20 7.43 -14.37
N ALA A 79 12.46 7.00 -13.36
CA ALA A 79 12.99 6.46 -12.12
C ALA A 79 14.10 5.45 -12.41
N LYS A 80 15.23 5.57 -11.73
CA LYS A 80 16.43 4.78 -12.00
C LYS A 80 16.33 3.42 -11.35
N MET A 81 16.34 2.37 -12.16
CA MET A 81 16.41 1.00 -11.65
C MET A 81 17.85 0.65 -11.22
N THR A 82 18.02 0.30 -9.95
CA THR A 82 19.29 -0.11 -9.35
C THR A 82 19.23 -1.46 -8.64
N ALA A 83 18.03 -1.97 -8.38
CA ALA A 83 17.82 -3.29 -7.79
C ALA A 83 18.38 -4.40 -8.70
N THR A 84 18.88 -5.46 -8.09
CA THR A 84 19.52 -6.60 -8.77
C THR A 84 18.86 -7.94 -8.47
N LYS A 85 17.99 -8.00 -7.45
CA LYS A 85 17.28 -9.21 -7.06
C LYS A 85 15.87 -8.91 -6.55
N VAL A 86 15.05 -9.95 -6.51
CA VAL A 86 13.72 -9.93 -5.88
C VAL A 86 13.83 -9.47 -4.44
N GLY A 87 12.86 -8.67 -4.01
CA GLY A 87 12.83 -8.17 -2.63
C GLY A 87 13.70 -6.95 -2.37
N GLU A 88 14.34 -6.41 -3.38
CA GLU A 88 15.00 -5.10 -3.29
C GLU A 88 14.06 -3.98 -3.73
N ARG A 89 14.27 -2.80 -3.17
CA ARG A 89 13.60 -1.57 -3.56
C ARG A 89 14.59 -0.57 -4.15
N ASP A 90 14.13 0.14 -5.14
CA ASP A 90 14.83 1.29 -5.73
C ASP A 90 13.84 2.41 -6.09
N GLU A 91 14.25 3.35 -6.93
CA GLU A 91 13.38 4.45 -7.38
C GLU A 91 12.17 3.99 -8.20
N VAL A 92 12.20 2.75 -8.74
CA VAL A 92 11.08 2.17 -9.51
C VAL A 92 10.03 1.55 -8.60
N GLY A 93 10.41 1.10 -7.42
CA GLY A 93 9.54 0.47 -6.43
C GLY A 93 10.17 -0.76 -5.77
N TYR A 94 9.37 -1.50 -5.00
CA TYR A 94 9.76 -2.79 -4.45
C TYR A 94 9.55 -3.90 -5.50
N HIS A 95 10.60 -4.67 -5.80
CA HIS A 95 10.59 -5.66 -6.87
C HIS A 95 10.00 -6.99 -6.43
N LEU A 96 8.93 -7.42 -7.10
CA LEU A 96 8.27 -8.72 -6.89
C LEU A 96 8.86 -9.85 -7.72
N ASN A 97 9.64 -9.53 -8.76
CA ASN A 97 10.37 -10.49 -9.57
C ASN A 97 11.80 -10.00 -9.81
N THR A 98 12.62 -10.84 -10.45
CA THR A 98 14.03 -10.50 -10.69
C THR A 98 14.15 -9.29 -11.62
N PRO A 99 14.74 -8.17 -11.15
CA PRO A 99 14.89 -6.98 -11.97
C PRO A 99 15.74 -7.22 -13.21
N LYS A 100 15.25 -6.77 -14.35
CA LYS A 100 15.93 -6.87 -15.64
C LYS A 100 16.10 -5.50 -16.24
N GLN A 101 17.34 -5.04 -16.37
CA GLN A 101 17.67 -3.76 -16.96
C GLN A 101 17.13 -3.65 -18.39
N GLY A 102 16.46 -2.53 -18.70
CA GLY A 102 15.89 -2.26 -20.01
C GLY A 102 14.60 -3.00 -20.33
N ALA A 103 14.13 -3.90 -19.47
CA ALA A 103 12.80 -4.49 -19.62
C ALA A 103 11.71 -3.48 -19.22
N PRO A 104 10.53 -3.52 -19.86
CA PRO A 104 9.39 -2.72 -19.43
C PRO A 104 9.02 -3.05 -17.98
N THR A 105 8.49 -2.05 -17.27
CA THR A 105 8.08 -2.21 -15.88
C THR A 105 6.58 -2.02 -15.74
N VAL A 106 5.91 -2.94 -15.03
CA VAL A 106 4.57 -2.72 -14.50
C VAL A 106 4.68 -2.45 -13.00
N THR A 107 4.10 -1.35 -12.55
CA THR A 107 4.06 -0.93 -11.16
C THR A 107 2.63 -1.02 -10.64
N LEU A 108 2.43 -1.73 -9.53
CA LEU A 108 1.19 -1.71 -8.77
C LEU A 108 1.26 -0.58 -7.73
N TYR A 109 0.26 0.27 -7.74
CA TYR A 109 -0.02 1.26 -6.69
C TYR A 109 -1.03 0.66 -5.73
N THR A 110 -0.62 0.45 -4.47
CA THR A 110 -1.41 -0.29 -3.48
C THR A 110 -1.61 0.51 -2.19
N ASP A 111 -2.75 0.26 -1.56
CA ASP A 111 -3.12 0.72 -0.22
C ASP A 111 -3.51 -0.50 0.62
N TYR A 112 -2.79 -0.74 1.71
CA TYR A 112 -3.00 -1.94 2.54
C TYR A 112 -4.35 -1.94 3.27
N GLN A 113 -5.03 -0.79 3.40
CA GLN A 113 -6.39 -0.71 3.94
C GLN A 113 -7.48 -0.84 2.87
N CYS A 114 -7.14 -0.79 1.58
CA CYS A 114 -8.10 -0.90 0.49
C CYS A 114 -8.58 -2.36 0.31
N PRO A 115 -9.88 -2.65 0.40
CA PRO A 115 -10.40 -4.02 0.25
C PRO A 115 -10.19 -4.57 -1.17
N TYR A 116 -10.18 -3.70 -2.17
CA TYR A 116 -9.88 -4.10 -3.55
C TYR A 116 -8.42 -4.47 -3.75
N CYS A 117 -7.49 -3.86 -2.99
CA CYS A 117 -6.09 -4.26 -3.00
C CYS A 117 -5.91 -5.65 -2.35
N ALA A 118 -6.57 -5.91 -1.22
CA ALA A 118 -6.57 -7.22 -0.60
C ALA A 118 -7.10 -8.31 -1.55
N LYS A 119 -8.14 -7.99 -2.34
CA LYS A 119 -8.69 -8.92 -3.34
C LYS A 119 -7.71 -9.17 -4.50
N ALA A 120 -6.95 -8.17 -4.93
CA ALA A 120 -6.03 -8.28 -6.07
C ALA A 120 -4.70 -8.95 -5.72
N GLU A 121 -4.30 -8.94 -4.45
CA GLU A 121 -2.99 -9.37 -3.98
C GLU A 121 -2.59 -10.77 -4.48
N PRO A 122 -3.37 -11.86 -4.29
CA PRO A 122 -2.96 -13.19 -4.72
C PRO A 122 -2.77 -13.30 -6.24
N THR A 123 -3.45 -12.42 -7.00
CA THR A 123 -3.40 -12.41 -8.46
C THR A 123 -2.09 -11.82 -8.97
N TYR A 124 -1.64 -10.69 -8.41
CA TYR A 124 -0.42 -10.07 -8.94
C TYR A 124 0.87 -10.71 -8.44
N GLU A 125 0.86 -11.45 -7.35
CA GLU A 125 1.98 -12.36 -7.02
C GLU A 125 2.17 -13.42 -8.11
N LYS A 126 1.07 -13.99 -8.62
CA LYS A 126 1.12 -14.91 -9.76
C LYS A 126 1.62 -14.19 -11.02
N VAL A 127 1.12 -12.99 -11.29
CA VAL A 127 1.55 -12.16 -12.43
C VAL A 127 3.04 -11.88 -12.39
N ALA A 128 3.62 -11.61 -11.21
CA ALA A 128 5.05 -11.39 -11.07
C ALA A 128 5.88 -12.62 -11.52
N LYS A 129 5.41 -13.82 -11.18
CA LYS A 129 6.03 -15.09 -11.64
C LYS A 129 5.87 -15.30 -13.13
N ASP A 130 4.67 -15.04 -13.68
CA ASP A 130 4.36 -15.22 -15.10
C ASP A 130 5.10 -14.21 -16.01
N LEU A 131 5.52 -13.07 -15.45
CA LEU A 131 6.31 -12.04 -16.15
C LEU A 131 7.81 -12.12 -15.90
N GLU A 132 8.29 -13.12 -15.12
CA GLU A 132 9.71 -13.32 -14.84
C GLU A 132 10.55 -13.31 -16.13
N GLY A 133 11.63 -12.51 -16.12
CA GLY A 133 12.51 -12.35 -17.27
C GLY A 133 11.92 -11.61 -18.48
N THR A 134 10.63 -11.22 -18.45
CA THR A 134 9.95 -10.51 -19.56
C THR A 134 9.69 -9.05 -19.21
N MET A 135 9.12 -8.79 -18.04
CA MET A 135 8.85 -7.44 -17.52
C MET A 135 9.23 -7.39 -16.05
N ASN A 136 9.61 -6.21 -15.58
CA ASN A 136 9.75 -5.94 -14.16
C ASN A 136 8.37 -5.74 -13.53
N VAL A 137 8.16 -6.31 -12.36
CA VAL A 137 6.94 -6.14 -11.58
C VAL A 137 7.30 -5.51 -10.25
N THR A 138 6.75 -4.31 -9.98
CA THR A 138 7.08 -3.54 -8.78
C THR A 138 5.83 -3.10 -8.03
N VAL A 139 6.01 -2.74 -6.75
CA VAL A 139 4.95 -2.19 -5.89
C VAL A 139 5.38 -0.83 -5.35
N ARG A 140 4.45 0.14 -5.36
CA ARG A 140 4.57 1.43 -4.71
C ARG A 140 3.42 1.66 -3.74
N ASN A 141 3.70 2.37 -2.66
CA ASN A 141 2.69 2.75 -1.67
C ASN A 141 1.79 3.87 -2.21
N MET A 142 0.47 3.68 -2.07
CA MET A 142 -0.52 4.70 -2.43
C MET A 142 -1.59 4.81 -1.34
N PRO A 143 -1.24 5.20 -0.10
CA PRO A 143 -2.18 5.31 1.00
C PRO A 143 -3.21 6.39 0.73
N LEU A 144 -4.47 6.01 0.52
CA LEU A 144 -5.54 6.95 0.16
C LEU A 144 -6.00 7.77 1.38
N PRO A 145 -6.26 9.07 1.23
CA PRO A 145 -6.71 9.93 2.33
C PRO A 145 -8.03 9.49 2.99
N ALA A 146 -8.87 8.74 2.25
CA ALA A 146 -10.12 8.19 2.77
C ALA A 146 -9.91 7.04 3.78
N HIS A 147 -8.73 6.45 3.83
CA HIS A 147 -8.40 5.31 4.66
C HIS A 147 -7.56 5.76 5.87
N LYS A 148 -8.20 5.84 7.04
CA LYS A 148 -7.59 6.41 8.27
C LYS A 148 -6.32 5.69 8.75
N ASN A 149 -6.19 4.41 8.44
CA ASN A 149 -5.11 3.53 8.87
C ASN A 149 -4.12 3.15 7.73
N ALA A 150 -4.31 3.67 6.52
CA ALA A 150 -3.48 3.36 5.36
C ALA A 150 -2.00 3.77 5.54
N ILE A 151 -1.75 4.96 6.10
CA ILE A 151 -0.37 5.43 6.33
C ILE A 151 0.36 4.55 7.36
N PRO A 152 -0.17 4.27 8.57
CA PRO A 152 0.50 3.36 9.50
C PRO A 152 0.70 1.95 8.93
N ALA A 153 -0.25 1.43 8.14
CA ALA A 153 -0.09 0.14 7.48
C ALA A 153 1.07 0.15 6.47
N ALA A 154 1.19 1.20 5.65
CA ALA A 154 2.33 1.37 4.74
C ALA A 154 3.66 1.51 5.50
N GLN A 155 3.68 2.25 6.62
CA GLN A 155 4.86 2.36 7.48
C GLN A 155 5.29 1.00 8.05
N ALA A 156 4.33 0.16 8.47
CA ALA A 156 4.62 -1.19 8.97
C ALA A 156 5.25 -2.08 7.89
N VAL A 157 4.73 -2.04 6.65
CA VAL A 157 5.31 -2.79 5.53
C VAL A 157 6.72 -2.29 5.21
N GLN A 158 6.96 -0.96 5.21
CA GLN A 158 8.28 -0.42 4.98
C GLN A 158 9.29 -0.79 6.09
N ALA A 159 8.87 -0.76 7.36
CA ALA A 159 9.70 -1.20 8.47
C ALA A 159 10.04 -2.70 8.38
N ALA A 160 9.08 -3.52 7.96
CA ALA A 160 9.30 -4.94 7.70
C ALA A 160 10.22 -5.18 6.49
N GLU A 161 10.10 -4.35 5.43
CA GLU A 161 10.99 -4.39 4.27
C GLU A 161 12.44 -4.19 4.65
N LEU A 162 12.75 -3.27 5.56
CA LEU A 162 14.11 -3.04 6.08
C LEU A 162 14.68 -4.22 6.88
N GLN A 163 13.84 -5.22 7.16
CA GLN A 163 14.21 -6.48 7.79
C GLN A 163 13.95 -7.69 6.86
N GLY A 164 13.74 -7.45 5.55
CA GLY A 164 13.56 -8.49 4.54
C GLY A 164 12.21 -9.21 4.60
N LYS A 165 11.17 -8.57 5.18
CA LYS A 165 9.84 -9.16 5.41
C LYS A 165 8.69 -8.34 4.82
N HIS A 166 8.93 -7.68 3.67
CA HIS A 166 7.91 -6.86 3.00
C HIS A 166 6.65 -7.66 2.67
N LEU A 167 6.81 -8.77 1.94
CA LEU A 167 5.67 -9.56 1.47
C LEU A 167 4.92 -10.20 2.62
N GLU A 168 5.65 -10.74 3.61
CA GLU A 168 5.02 -11.37 4.77
C GLU A 168 4.17 -10.37 5.58
N MET A 169 4.64 -9.12 5.75
CA MET A 169 3.87 -8.07 6.42
C MET A 169 2.70 -7.59 5.55
N ALA A 170 2.91 -7.41 4.25
CA ALA A 170 1.86 -7.02 3.32
C ALA A 170 0.72 -8.04 3.30
N ASN A 171 1.06 -9.33 3.15
CA ASN A 171 0.09 -10.42 3.15
C ASN A 171 -0.64 -10.52 4.48
N LYS A 172 0.08 -10.42 5.61
CA LYS A 172 -0.53 -10.40 6.94
C LYS A 172 -1.56 -9.29 7.09
N LEU A 173 -1.24 -8.08 6.63
CA LEU A 173 -2.18 -6.95 6.66
C LEU A 173 -3.41 -7.21 5.78
N PHE A 174 -3.25 -7.73 4.57
CA PHE A 174 -4.37 -8.03 3.69
C PHE A 174 -5.24 -9.16 4.22
N GLU A 175 -4.66 -10.27 4.67
CA GLU A 175 -5.38 -11.42 5.21
C GLU A 175 -6.20 -11.07 6.47
N THR A 176 -5.69 -10.17 7.30
CA THR A 176 -6.33 -9.77 8.56
C THR A 176 -7.01 -8.40 8.50
N GLN A 177 -7.23 -7.84 7.30
CA GLN A 177 -7.68 -6.47 7.10
C GLN A 177 -8.92 -6.10 7.93
N ASP A 178 -9.88 -7.02 8.05
CA ASP A 178 -11.12 -6.79 8.81
C ASP A 178 -10.87 -6.61 10.32
N SER A 179 -9.76 -7.13 10.85
CA SER A 179 -9.43 -7.02 12.27
C SER A 179 -8.78 -5.69 12.66
N TRP A 180 -8.21 -4.95 11.71
CA TRP A 180 -7.44 -3.74 12.02
C TRP A 180 -7.88 -2.48 11.26
N LYS A 181 -8.55 -2.60 10.12
CA LYS A 181 -8.90 -1.46 9.26
C LYS A 181 -9.69 -0.35 9.98
N ASP A 182 -10.52 -0.73 10.97
CA ASP A 182 -11.42 0.17 11.66
C ASP A 182 -11.03 0.48 13.12
N VAL A 183 -9.94 -0.10 13.64
CA VAL A 183 -9.48 0.17 15.00
C VAL A 183 -8.97 1.61 15.17
N SER A 184 -8.90 2.06 16.41
CA SER A 184 -8.31 3.36 16.70
C SER A 184 -6.81 3.37 16.34
N ARG A 185 -6.25 4.54 16.09
CA ARG A 185 -4.81 4.66 15.77
C ARG A 185 -3.92 4.17 16.93
N THR A 186 -4.37 4.35 18.16
CA THR A 186 -3.65 3.86 19.35
C THR A 186 -3.63 2.33 19.40
N ASP A 187 -4.77 1.69 19.16
CA ASP A 187 -4.89 0.22 19.18
C ASP A 187 -4.15 -0.40 17.99
N LEU A 188 -4.17 0.28 16.83
CA LEU A 188 -3.46 -0.18 15.63
C LEU A 188 -1.96 -0.37 15.87
N ALA A 189 -1.33 0.51 16.66
CA ALA A 189 0.09 0.37 16.97
C ALA A 189 0.39 -0.98 17.64
N GLY A 190 -0.48 -1.41 18.57
CA GLY A 190 -0.38 -2.73 19.21
C GLY A 190 -0.58 -3.88 18.23
N VAL A 191 -1.55 -3.76 17.31
CA VAL A 191 -1.80 -4.77 16.27
C VAL A 191 -0.59 -4.93 15.34
N LEU A 192 -0.05 -3.83 14.82
CA LEU A 192 1.11 -3.86 13.93
C LEU A 192 2.35 -4.43 14.61
N LEU A 193 2.52 -4.13 15.90
CA LEU A 193 3.59 -4.70 16.68
C LEU A 193 3.43 -6.22 16.89
N SER A 194 2.21 -6.69 17.14
CA SER A 194 1.96 -8.15 17.26
C SER A 194 2.27 -8.87 15.95
N TYR A 195 1.96 -8.26 14.80
CA TYR A 195 2.33 -8.84 13.49
C TYR A 195 3.84 -8.88 13.30
N ALA A 196 4.55 -7.82 13.69
CA ALA A 196 6.01 -7.82 13.64
C ALA A 196 6.62 -8.95 14.49
N GLN A 197 6.11 -9.18 15.70
CA GLN A 197 6.52 -10.29 16.58
C GLN A 197 6.22 -11.65 15.95
N GLU A 198 5.02 -11.86 15.39
CA GLU A 198 4.63 -13.10 14.71
C GLU A 198 5.55 -13.40 13.51
N LEU A 199 6.01 -12.37 12.80
CA LEU A 199 6.92 -12.48 11.66
C LEU A 199 8.41 -12.59 12.06
N GLY A 200 8.69 -12.52 13.37
CA GLY A 200 10.06 -12.64 13.91
C GLY A 200 10.93 -11.41 13.64
N LEU A 201 10.30 -10.23 13.49
CA LEU A 201 11.02 -8.98 13.33
C LEU A 201 11.63 -8.51 14.66
N GLU A 202 12.73 -7.79 14.58
CA GLU A 202 13.33 -7.12 15.73
C GLU A 202 12.45 -5.92 16.10
N GLU A 203 11.85 -5.98 17.31
CA GLU A 203 10.76 -5.10 17.73
C GLU A 203 11.15 -3.63 17.82
N GLU A 204 12.29 -3.33 18.46
CA GLU A 204 12.73 -1.94 18.64
C GLU A 204 13.14 -1.31 17.31
N LYS A 205 13.77 -2.09 16.44
CA LYS A 205 14.07 -1.66 15.07
C LYS A 205 12.81 -1.40 14.29
N PHE A 206 11.82 -2.28 14.35
CA PHE A 206 10.53 -2.11 13.67
C PHE A 206 9.81 -0.82 14.11
N LYS A 207 9.73 -0.56 15.42
CA LYS A 207 9.14 0.67 15.97
C LYS A 207 9.87 1.92 15.47
N THR A 208 11.19 1.89 15.49
CA THR A 208 12.03 3.00 15.05
C THR A 208 11.84 3.23 13.55
N ASP A 209 11.92 2.18 12.74
CA ASP A 209 11.82 2.26 11.28
C ASP A 209 10.43 2.72 10.82
N MET A 210 9.35 2.33 11.51
CA MET A 210 8.00 2.82 11.21
C MET A 210 7.87 4.33 11.29
N THR A 211 8.61 4.97 12.18
CA THR A 211 8.53 6.41 12.43
C THR A 211 9.72 7.19 11.87
N ASP A 212 10.69 6.50 11.25
CA ASP A 212 11.86 7.13 10.64
C ASP A 212 11.45 8.04 9.48
N GLN A 213 12.10 9.18 9.39
CA GLN A 213 11.81 10.17 8.36
C GLN A 213 11.99 9.60 6.94
N LYS A 214 12.94 8.69 6.73
CA LYS A 214 13.16 8.04 5.43
C LYS A 214 11.98 7.16 5.02
N THR A 215 11.37 6.43 5.97
CA THR A 215 10.14 5.65 5.75
C THR A 215 8.99 6.57 5.35
N ILE A 216 8.83 7.68 6.06
CA ILE A 216 7.79 8.67 5.78
C ILE A 216 8.00 9.30 4.39
N ASP A 217 9.21 9.74 4.10
CA ASP A 217 9.57 10.38 2.83
C ASP A 217 9.42 9.42 1.64
N LEU A 218 9.76 8.14 1.82
CA LEU A 218 9.57 7.10 0.80
C LEU A 218 8.08 6.92 0.47
N ILE A 219 7.23 6.73 1.48
CA ILE A 219 5.78 6.54 1.27
C ILE A 219 5.17 7.78 0.60
N LYS A 220 5.58 8.97 1.07
CA LYS A 220 5.17 10.23 0.46
C LYS A 220 5.62 10.35 -0.99
N GLY A 221 6.87 10.00 -1.28
CA GLY A 221 7.43 10.00 -2.63
C GLY A 221 6.71 9.04 -3.57
N ASP A 222 6.41 7.82 -3.12
CA ASP A 222 5.59 6.86 -3.87
C ASP A 222 4.21 7.43 -4.21
N PHE A 223 3.54 8.05 -3.22
CA PHE A 223 2.23 8.66 -3.40
C PHE A 223 2.26 9.85 -4.37
N GLU A 224 3.20 10.78 -4.19
CA GLU A 224 3.36 11.96 -5.05
C GLU A 224 3.71 11.55 -6.50
N TYR A 225 4.56 10.53 -6.65
CA TYR A 225 4.89 10.00 -7.98
C TYR A 225 3.68 9.39 -8.66
N GLY A 226 2.89 8.58 -7.94
CA GLY A 226 1.64 8.02 -8.44
C GLY A 226 0.67 9.12 -8.91
N GLN A 227 0.49 10.17 -8.11
CA GLN A 227 -0.34 11.31 -8.49
C GLN A 227 0.20 12.03 -9.74
N LYS A 228 1.51 12.25 -9.82
CA LYS A 228 2.18 12.91 -10.95
C LYS A 228 1.92 12.19 -12.27
N ILE A 229 1.92 10.85 -12.27
CA ILE A 229 1.65 10.06 -13.48
C ILE A 229 0.16 9.80 -13.74
N GLY A 230 -0.73 10.27 -12.86
CA GLY A 230 -2.18 10.19 -13.03
C GLY A 230 -2.86 8.98 -12.40
N VAL A 231 -2.24 8.32 -11.41
CA VAL A 231 -2.90 7.31 -10.57
C VAL A 231 -4.04 7.95 -9.78
N LYS A 232 -5.26 7.39 -9.89
CA LYS A 232 -6.48 7.99 -9.32
C LYS A 232 -7.03 7.23 -8.11
N GLY A 233 -6.58 6.00 -7.89
CA GLY A 233 -7.09 5.11 -6.83
C GLY A 233 -6.25 3.85 -6.70
N THR A 234 -6.74 2.90 -5.90
CA THR A 234 -6.05 1.63 -5.66
C THR A 234 -7.03 0.43 -5.70
N PRO A 235 -6.59 -0.75 -6.15
CA PRO A 235 -5.32 -0.97 -6.84
C PRO A 235 -5.32 -0.31 -8.22
N GLN A 236 -4.21 0.28 -8.64
CA GLN A 236 -4.04 0.74 -10.01
C GLN A 236 -2.68 0.30 -10.52
N PHE A 237 -2.63 -0.13 -11.78
CA PHE A 237 -1.42 -0.58 -12.46
C PHE A 237 -0.97 0.47 -13.46
N ALA A 238 0.34 0.66 -13.57
CA ALA A 238 0.94 1.50 -14.59
C ALA A 238 2.04 0.72 -15.31
N VAL A 239 2.06 0.77 -16.64
CA VAL A 239 3.13 0.19 -17.47
C VAL A 239 3.98 1.33 -18.03
N ASN A 240 5.28 1.34 -17.70
CA ASN A 240 6.20 2.41 -18.05
C ASN A 240 5.60 3.80 -17.73
N ASP A 241 5.14 3.97 -16.50
CA ASP A 241 4.52 5.19 -15.96
C ASP A 241 3.22 5.64 -16.64
N LYS A 242 2.57 4.76 -17.39
CA LYS A 242 1.25 5.01 -17.98
C LYS A 242 0.20 4.19 -17.24
N PRO A 243 -0.67 4.81 -16.44
CA PRO A 243 -1.74 4.11 -15.74
C PRO A 243 -2.68 3.39 -16.71
N LEU A 244 -3.09 2.17 -16.34
CA LEU A 244 -4.07 1.38 -17.08
C LEU A 244 -5.44 1.52 -16.42
N GLU A 245 -6.47 1.74 -17.23
CA GLU A 245 -7.86 1.89 -16.74
C GLU A 245 -8.68 0.61 -16.93
N ASN A 246 -8.16 -0.35 -17.69
CA ASN A 246 -8.85 -1.60 -18.03
C ASN A 246 -8.39 -2.81 -17.21
N VAL A 247 -7.64 -2.59 -16.14
CA VAL A 247 -7.16 -3.63 -15.22
C VAL A 247 -7.54 -3.24 -13.80
N ASP A 248 -8.25 -4.13 -13.11
CA ASP A 248 -8.72 -3.92 -11.75
C ASP A 248 -8.59 -5.19 -10.88
N SER A 249 -9.13 -5.15 -9.66
CA SER A 249 -9.07 -6.24 -8.67
C SER A 249 -9.87 -7.50 -9.08
N SER A 250 -10.62 -7.47 -10.17
CA SER A 250 -11.38 -8.61 -10.69
C SER A 250 -10.75 -9.22 -11.94
N THR A 251 -9.73 -8.58 -12.49
CA THR A 251 -9.03 -9.04 -13.69
C THR A 251 -8.22 -10.30 -13.38
N SER A 252 -8.33 -11.33 -14.22
CA SER A 252 -7.57 -12.56 -14.05
C SER A 252 -6.06 -12.35 -14.27
N ALA A 253 -5.23 -13.20 -13.69
CA ALA A 253 -3.77 -13.12 -13.88
C ALA A 253 -3.38 -13.22 -15.37
N GLU A 254 -4.05 -14.07 -16.13
CA GLU A 254 -3.81 -14.24 -17.56
C GLU A 254 -4.14 -12.98 -18.35
N ASP A 255 -5.28 -12.36 -18.06
CA ASP A 255 -5.68 -11.10 -18.69
C ASP A 255 -4.78 -9.94 -18.27
N MET A 256 -4.38 -9.86 -16.99
CA MET A 256 -3.38 -8.89 -16.53
C MET A 256 -2.07 -9.00 -17.32
N VAL A 257 -1.51 -10.21 -17.43
CA VAL A 257 -0.27 -10.47 -18.18
C VAL A 257 -0.41 -10.03 -19.64
N LYS A 258 -1.55 -10.36 -20.28
CA LYS A 258 -1.84 -9.97 -21.66
C LYS A 258 -1.93 -8.46 -21.83
N GLU A 259 -2.68 -7.79 -20.95
CA GLU A 259 -2.82 -6.33 -21.01
C GLU A 259 -1.50 -5.60 -20.70
N PHE A 260 -0.71 -6.08 -19.75
CA PHE A 260 0.60 -5.51 -19.43
C PHE A 260 1.58 -5.66 -20.61
N LYS A 261 1.67 -6.85 -21.21
CA LYS A 261 2.50 -7.07 -22.40
C LYS A 261 2.08 -6.16 -23.56
N LYS A 262 0.77 -6.09 -23.83
CA LYS A 262 0.22 -5.20 -24.85
C LYS A 262 0.55 -3.72 -24.59
N ALA A 263 0.38 -3.24 -23.37
CA ALA A 263 0.71 -1.87 -22.98
C ALA A 263 2.23 -1.58 -23.08
N ALA A 264 3.05 -2.62 -22.87
CA ALA A 264 4.51 -2.55 -23.04
C ALA A 264 4.98 -2.67 -24.50
N GLY A 265 4.08 -2.92 -25.46
CA GLY A 265 4.45 -3.20 -26.87
C GLY A 265 5.09 -4.57 -27.07
N LEU A 266 4.86 -5.50 -26.15
CA LEU A 266 5.29 -6.90 -26.26
C LEU A 266 4.14 -7.72 -26.84
N SER A 267 4.35 -8.37 -27.97
CA SER A 267 3.36 -9.26 -28.62
C SER A 267 3.43 -10.68 -28.11
#